data_c08cfc3d41828ce92d74991ecd302ed5
#
_entry.id   c08cfc3d41828ce92d74991ecd302ed5
#
_cell.length_a   1.000
_cell.length_b   1.000
_cell.length_c   1.000
_cell.angle_alpha   90.00
_cell.angle_beta   90.00
_cell.angle_gamma   90.00
#
_symmetry.space_group_name_H-M   'P 1'
#
loop_
_entity.id
_entity.type
_entity.pdbx_description
1 polymer ?
#
loop_
_entity_poly.entity_id
_entity_poly.type
_entity_poly.pdbx_seq_one_letter_code
_entity_poly.pdbx_strand_id
1 'polypeptide(L)'
;LRCLVGSEMCIRDSYLPTMYEAEPDRRYPVLYMFDGQNVFFDEDATFGKSWGVADYLDYTDTPLIVAAVECNAGANNERLVEYSPYRFDDPQFGHFDGKGQATMSWYIHRFKPFIDHNFRTLPDREHTFIGGSSMGGLMSLYAITAYNKVFSKAACLSPSVRLCMPELRQEIANAAIHPGTRVYLSWGEKESDKPGALGEYTANALEVCRALLGKGAAVDPYMQPDGTHCEACWAKQVPACMDFLFGGKYE
;
A
#
# COMPACT_ATOMS: atom_id res chain seq x y z
N LEU A 1 -9.39 17.67 2.66
CA LEU A 1 -10.13 18.15 1.48
C LEU A 1 -10.84 16.98 0.81
N ARG A 2 -12.16 16.91 0.92
CA ARG A 2 -12.95 15.90 0.19
C ARG A 2 -13.11 16.36 -1.26
N CYS A 3 -12.50 15.69 -2.20
CA CYS A 3 -12.63 16.01 -3.61
C CYS A 3 -13.31 14.87 -4.37
N LEU A 4 -14.51 15.12 -4.84
CA LEU A 4 -15.27 14.23 -5.72
C LEU A 4 -14.86 14.49 -7.18
N VAL A 5 -14.28 13.50 -7.85
CA VAL A 5 -14.15 13.51 -9.31
C VAL A 5 -14.92 12.31 -9.85
N GLY A 6 -15.90 12.59 -10.69
CA GLY A 6 -16.82 11.59 -11.25
C GLY A 6 -16.12 10.55 -12.11
N SER A 7 -15.89 9.40 -11.54
CA SER A 7 -15.71 8.09 -12.14
C SER A 7 -16.02 7.07 -11.05
N GLU A 8 -16.24 5.83 -11.39
CA GLU A 8 -16.67 4.77 -10.47
C GLU A 8 -15.68 4.47 -9.30
N MET A 9 -14.52 5.12 -9.25
CA MET A 9 -13.57 5.11 -8.14
C MET A 9 -13.60 6.48 -7.45
N CYS A 10 -14.05 6.53 -6.20
CA CYS A 10 -14.10 7.75 -5.40
C CYS A 10 -12.72 8.07 -4.81
N ILE A 11 -12.12 9.19 -5.22
CA ILE A 11 -11.04 9.79 -4.43
C ILE A 11 -11.69 10.29 -3.16
N ARG A 12 -11.42 9.64 -2.02
CA ARG A 12 -12.12 10.00 -0.81
C ARG A 12 -11.45 11.13 -0.08
N ASP A 13 -10.19 11.00 0.26
CA ASP A 13 -9.52 12.00 1.08
C ASP A 13 -8.04 12.15 0.70
N SER A 14 -7.56 13.39 0.82
CA SER A 14 -6.14 13.70 0.78
C SER A 14 -5.76 14.38 2.08
N TYR A 15 -4.73 13.87 2.75
CA TYR A 15 -4.08 14.55 3.87
C TYR A 15 -3.03 15.52 3.33
N LEU A 16 -3.04 16.74 3.84
CA LEU A 16 -2.02 17.76 3.56
C LEU A 16 -1.22 18.04 4.84
N PRO A 17 0.12 18.17 4.77
CA PRO A 17 0.94 18.46 5.92
C PRO A 17 0.52 19.76 6.65
N THR A 18 0.73 19.83 7.96
CA THR A 18 0.36 20.99 8.79
C THR A 18 0.89 22.31 8.24
N MET A 19 2.12 22.33 7.70
CA MET A 19 2.76 23.52 7.13
C MET A 19 2.35 23.82 5.68
N TYR A 20 1.45 23.04 5.08
CA TYR A 20 1.10 23.18 3.67
C TYR A 20 0.66 24.60 3.30
N GLU A 21 -0.26 25.21 4.05
CA GLU A 21 -0.72 26.57 3.78
C GLU A 21 0.31 27.67 4.16
N ALA A 22 1.14 27.39 5.18
CA ALA A 22 2.15 28.35 5.66
C ALA A 22 3.38 28.42 4.76
N GLU A 23 3.66 27.36 3.97
CA GLU A 23 4.82 27.27 3.08
C GLU A 23 4.37 27.13 1.60
N PRO A 24 3.90 28.19 0.95
CA PRO A 24 3.26 28.11 -0.37
C PRO A 24 4.19 27.65 -1.50
N ASP A 25 5.50 27.84 -1.36
CA ASP A 25 6.49 27.43 -2.37
C ASP A 25 7.02 26.00 -2.16
N ARG A 26 6.75 25.40 -1.01
CA ARG A 26 7.22 24.05 -0.69
C ARG A 26 6.44 22.99 -1.45
N ARG A 27 7.16 21.98 -1.97
CA ARG A 27 6.60 20.80 -2.60
C ARG A 27 6.86 19.57 -1.74
N TYR A 28 5.98 18.59 -1.84
CA TYR A 28 5.92 17.47 -0.93
C TYR A 28 5.91 16.13 -1.68
N PRO A 29 6.54 15.09 -1.12
CA PRO A 29 6.36 13.72 -1.59
C PRO A 29 4.92 13.26 -1.38
N VAL A 30 4.51 12.22 -2.12
CA VAL A 30 3.14 11.69 -2.07
C VAL A 30 3.14 10.19 -1.77
N LEU A 31 2.38 9.78 -0.76
CA LEU A 31 2.02 8.39 -0.50
C LEU A 31 0.61 8.14 -1.04
N TYR A 32 0.51 7.29 -2.04
CA TYR A 32 -0.75 6.79 -2.58
C TYR A 32 -1.22 5.58 -1.77
N MET A 33 -2.44 5.61 -1.23
CA MET A 33 -2.96 4.54 -0.38
C MET A 33 -4.17 3.87 -1.01
N PHE A 34 -4.16 2.54 -0.97
CA PHE A 34 -5.34 1.71 -1.22
C PHE A 34 -6.27 1.72 -0.02
N ASP A 35 -7.56 1.39 -0.23
CA ASP A 35 -8.58 1.32 0.83
C ASP A 35 -8.73 2.65 1.60
N GLY A 36 -8.91 3.75 0.89
CA GLY A 36 -8.94 5.10 1.42
C GLY A 36 -9.86 5.30 2.61
N GLN A 37 -10.99 4.56 2.65
CA GLN A 37 -11.93 4.58 3.77
C GLN A 37 -11.31 4.13 5.11
N ASN A 38 -10.21 3.36 5.07
CA ASN A 38 -9.57 2.82 6.28
C ASN A 38 -8.34 3.62 6.72
N VAL A 39 -7.95 4.70 6.01
CA VAL A 39 -6.65 5.34 6.21
C VAL A 39 -6.67 6.37 7.34
N PHE A 40 -7.70 7.21 7.43
CA PHE A 40 -7.66 8.42 8.25
C PHE A 40 -8.58 8.36 9.49
N PHE A 41 -9.87 8.09 9.33
CA PHE A 41 -10.87 8.27 10.37
C PHE A 41 -11.57 6.97 10.73
N ASP A 42 -11.78 6.73 12.03
CA ASP A 42 -12.43 5.51 12.54
C ASP A 42 -13.91 5.43 12.09
N GLU A 43 -14.59 6.55 11.98
CA GLU A 43 -15.99 6.65 11.55
C GLU A 43 -16.21 6.25 10.08
N ASP A 44 -15.19 6.39 9.25
CA ASP A 44 -15.24 6.02 7.83
C ASP A 44 -14.75 4.58 7.57
N ALA A 45 -14.02 4.03 8.53
CA ALA A 45 -13.36 2.74 8.36
C ALA A 45 -14.34 1.57 8.32
N THR A 46 -14.13 0.64 7.41
CA THR A 46 -14.98 -0.54 7.15
C THR A 46 -15.33 -1.32 8.42
N PHE A 47 -14.38 -1.42 9.36
CA PHE A 47 -14.54 -2.16 10.62
C PHE A 47 -14.46 -1.24 11.86
N GLY A 48 -14.72 0.06 11.70
CA GLY A 48 -14.77 1.03 12.80
C GLY A 48 -13.40 1.36 13.41
N LYS A 49 -12.30 1.01 12.72
CA LYS A 49 -10.93 1.39 13.11
C LYS A 49 -10.11 1.70 11.87
N SER A 50 -9.51 2.89 11.84
CA SER A 50 -8.60 3.32 10.78
C SER A 50 -7.14 3.05 11.13
N TRP A 51 -6.25 3.29 10.17
CA TRP A 51 -4.82 3.27 10.40
C TRP A 51 -4.32 4.47 11.24
N GLY A 52 -5.10 5.55 11.34
CA GLY A 52 -4.74 6.77 12.04
C GLY A 52 -3.53 7.48 11.43
N VAL A 53 -3.37 7.41 10.11
CA VAL A 53 -2.19 7.97 9.42
C VAL A 53 -2.11 9.47 9.58
N ALA A 54 -3.25 10.19 9.55
CA ALA A 54 -3.28 11.64 9.73
C ALA A 54 -2.76 12.04 11.11
N ASP A 55 -3.26 11.41 12.18
CA ASP A 55 -2.84 11.70 13.56
C ASP A 55 -1.34 11.47 13.76
N TYR A 56 -0.80 10.40 13.14
CA TYR A 56 0.63 10.11 13.19
C TYR A 56 1.46 11.18 12.47
N LEU A 57 1.03 11.59 11.27
CA LEU A 57 1.73 12.60 10.49
C LEU A 57 1.69 13.98 11.14
N ASP A 58 0.56 14.35 11.76
CA ASP A 58 0.42 15.59 12.55
C ASP A 58 1.33 15.55 13.79
N TYR A 59 1.35 14.42 14.51
CA TYR A 59 2.20 14.26 15.69
C TYR A 59 3.71 14.35 15.38
N THR A 60 4.12 13.83 14.22
CA THR A 60 5.54 13.79 13.80
C THR A 60 5.95 14.98 12.93
N ASP A 61 5.01 15.85 12.57
CA ASP A 61 5.20 16.96 11.61
C ASP A 61 5.87 16.48 10.29
N THR A 62 5.49 15.27 9.83
CA THR A 62 6.09 14.66 8.64
C THR A 62 5.58 15.35 7.38
N PRO A 63 6.46 15.91 6.53
CA PRO A 63 6.07 16.69 5.35
C PRO A 63 5.69 15.78 4.17
N LEU A 64 4.58 15.07 4.29
CA LEU A 64 4.09 14.06 3.33
C LEU A 64 2.62 14.32 2.97
N ILE A 65 2.29 14.37 1.69
CA ILE A 65 0.90 14.29 1.22
C ILE A 65 0.50 12.81 1.19
N VAL A 66 -0.70 12.50 1.69
CA VAL A 66 -1.28 11.16 1.50
C VAL A 66 -2.54 11.28 0.65
N ALA A 67 -2.56 10.58 -0.47
CA ALA A 67 -3.69 10.54 -1.39
C ALA A 67 -4.31 9.14 -1.39
N ALA A 68 -5.54 9.02 -0.90
CA ALA A 68 -6.17 7.73 -0.65
C ALA A 68 -7.44 7.54 -1.51
N VAL A 69 -7.60 6.35 -2.06
CA VAL A 69 -8.74 5.95 -2.89
C VAL A 69 -9.51 4.83 -2.22
N GLU A 70 -10.83 4.98 -2.12
CA GLU A 70 -11.70 3.90 -1.66
C GLU A 70 -11.66 2.71 -2.62
N CYS A 71 -11.76 1.51 -2.06
CA CYS A 71 -11.98 0.33 -2.87
C CYS A 71 -13.44 0.24 -3.32
N ASN A 72 -13.69 -0.55 -4.36
CA ASN A 72 -15.05 -0.90 -4.75
C ASN A 72 -15.66 -1.86 -3.69
N ALA A 73 -16.60 -1.35 -2.92
CA ALA A 73 -17.30 -2.08 -1.86
C ALA A 73 -18.55 -2.85 -2.36
N GLY A 74 -18.67 -3.11 -3.65
CA GLY A 74 -19.80 -3.82 -4.25
C GLY A 74 -20.01 -5.23 -3.72
N ALA A 75 -21.24 -5.75 -3.83
CA ALA A 75 -21.71 -6.97 -3.18
C ALA A 75 -21.02 -8.27 -3.64
N ASN A 76 -20.30 -8.25 -4.76
CA ASN A 76 -19.72 -9.44 -5.41
C ASN A 76 -18.19 -9.57 -5.17
N ASN A 77 -17.68 -9.16 -4.01
CA ASN A 77 -16.24 -9.14 -3.74
C ASN A 77 -15.45 -8.32 -4.78
N GLU A 78 -16.01 -7.23 -5.25
CA GLU A 78 -15.44 -6.42 -6.34
C GLU A 78 -14.06 -5.87 -5.98
N ARG A 79 -13.78 -5.61 -4.68
CA ARG A 79 -12.45 -5.27 -4.19
C ARG A 79 -11.41 -6.35 -4.51
N LEU A 80 -11.75 -7.64 -4.41
CA LEU A 80 -10.84 -8.74 -4.75
C LEU A 80 -10.51 -8.75 -6.24
N VAL A 81 -11.48 -8.44 -7.10
CA VAL A 81 -11.25 -8.30 -8.55
C VAL A 81 -10.41 -7.07 -8.86
N GLU A 82 -10.75 -5.93 -8.27
CA GLU A 82 -10.07 -4.65 -8.46
C GLU A 82 -8.60 -4.70 -8.02
N TYR A 83 -8.33 -5.36 -6.87
CA TYR A 83 -7.02 -5.41 -6.23
C TYR A 83 -6.25 -6.70 -6.49
N SER A 84 -6.64 -7.48 -7.48
CA SER A 84 -5.83 -8.61 -7.95
C SER A 84 -5.13 -8.29 -9.26
N PRO A 85 -3.79 -8.24 -9.29
CA PRO A 85 -3.05 -8.04 -10.53
C PRO A 85 -3.04 -9.29 -11.42
N TYR A 86 -3.41 -10.45 -10.86
CA TYR A 86 -3.39 -11.75 -11.52
C TYR A 86 -4.76 -12.44 -11.37
N ARG A 87 -5.00 -13.42 -12.24
CA ARG A 87 -6.10 -14.37 -12.05
C ARG A 87 -5.78 -15.27 -10.87
N PHE A 88 -6.76 -15.58 -10.03
CA PHE A 88 -6.62 -16.59 -8.98
C PHE A 88 -7.91 -17.34 -8.71
N ASP A 89 -7.76 -18.54 -8.16
CA ASP A 89 -8.83 -19.39 -7.65
C ASP A 89 -8.65 -19.57 -6.14
N ASP A 90 -9.68 -19.29 -5.36
CA ASP A 90 -9.67 -19.50 -3.92
C ASP A 90 -10.88 -20.34 -3.51
N PRO A 91 -10.73 -21.41 -2.70
CA PRO A 91 -11.83 -22.26 -2.26
C PRO A 91 -12.94 -21.54 -1.51
N GLN A 92 -12.64 -20.43 -0.85
CA GLN A 92 -13.58 -19.65 -0.06
C GLN A 92 -14.27 -18.58 -0.91
N PHE A 93 -13.52 -17.90 -1.79
CA PHE A 93 -14.00 -16.72 -2.52
C PHE A 93 -14.37 -17.03 -3.99
N GLY A 94 -13.92 -18.13 -4.55
CA GLY A 94 -14.19 -18.52 -5.93
C GLY A 94 -13.12 -18.10 -6.93
N HIS A 95 -13.54 -17.95 -8.19
CA HIS A 95 -12.68 -17.55 -9.31
C HIS A 95 -12.70 -16.04 -9.54
N PHE A 96 -11.52 -15.45 -9.72
CA PHE A 96 -11.34 -14.02 -9.98
C PHE A 96 -10.42 -13.80 -11.18
N ASP A 97 -10.89 -13.04 -12.15
CA ASP A 97 -10.12 -12.68 -13.36
C ASP A 97 -9.10 -11.55 -13.12
N GLY A 98 -9.15 -10.87 -11.99
CA GLY A 98 -8.24 -9.82 -11.61
C GLY A 98 -8.20 -8.60 -12.56
N LYS A 99 -8.43 -7.40 -12.03
CA LYS A 99 -8.35 -6.13 -12.77
C LYS A 99 -7.25 -5.20 -12.22
N GLY A 100 -6.36 -5.70 -11.37
CA GLY A 100 -5.33 -4.89 -10.71
C GLY A 100 -4.41 -4.17 -11.68
N GLN A 101 -4.17 -4.72 -12.87
CA GLN A 101 -3.42 -4.02 -13.92
C GLN A 101 -4.17 -2.78 -14.42
N ALA A 102 -5.49 -2.87 -14.61
CA ALA A 102 -6.32 -1.74 -14.98
C ALA A 102 -6.39 -0.68 -13.85
N THR A 103 -6.50 -1.14 -12.60
CA THR A 103 -6.42 -0.29 -11.42
C THR A 103 -5.09 0.47 -11.37
N MET A 104 -3.95 -0.19 -11.54
CA MET A 104 -2.65 0.49 -11.57
C MET A 104 -2.51 1.43 -12.76
N SER A 105 -3.03 1.06 -13.93
CA SER A 105 -3.06 1.96 -15.09
C SER A 105 -3.82 3.25 -14.78
N TRP A 106 -4.95 3.15 -14.08
CA TRP A 106 -5.72 4.31 -13.64
C TRP A 106 -4.94 5.15 -12.60
N TYR A 107 -4.30 4.51 -11.60
CA TYR A 107 -3.44 5.21 -10.63
C TYR A 107 -2.37 6.06 -11.33
N ILE A 108 -1.70 5.49 -12.32
CA ILE A 108 -0.55 6.11 -12.99
C ILE A 108 -0.98 7.18 -14.01
N HIS A 109 -2.05 6.92 -14.77
CA HIS A 109 -2.41 7.77 -15.92
C HIS A 109 -3.57 8.74 -15.64
N ARG A 110 -4.26 8.61 -14.49
CA ARG A 110 -5.36 9.47 -14.10
C ARG A 110 -5.18 10.05 -12.70
N PHE A 111 -5.04 9.20 -11.70
CA PHE A 111 -5.01 9.64 -10.31
C PHE A 111 -3.75 10.41 -9.96
N LYS A 112 -2.56 9.87 -10.23
CA LYS A 112 -1.30 10.58 -9.98
C LYS A 112 -1.23 11.92 -10.72
N PRO A 113 -1.51 12.00 -12.03
CA PRO A 113 -1.55 13.30 -12.73
C PRO A 113 -2.57 14.30 -12.16
N PHE A 114 -3.70 13.82 -11.66
CA PHE A 114 -4.68 14.67 -10.98
C PHE A 114 -4.12 15.24 -9.68
N ILE A 115 -3.48 14.41 -8.85
CA ILE A 115 -2.84 14.87 -7.60
C ILE A 115 -1.70 15.83 -7.89
N ASP A 116 -0.83 15.51 -8.85
CA ASP A 116 0.29 16.39 -9.23
C ASP A 116 -0.15 17.76 -9.79
N HIS A 117 -1.32 17.81 -10.45
CA HIS A 117 -1.89 19.05 -10.99
C HIS A 117 -2.53 19.93 -9.90
N ASN A 118 -3.18 19.31 -8.92
CA ASN A 118 -3.99 20.04 -7.94
C ASN A 118 -3.25 20.35 -6.62
N PHE A 119 -2.13 19.66 -6.36
CA PHE A 119 -1.36 19.82 -5.13
C PHE A 119 0.11 20.10 -5.43
N ARG A 120 0.81 20.70 -4.47
CA ARG A 120 2.24 20.99 -4.56
C ARG A 120 3.07 19.72 -4.31
N THR A 121 3.13 18.85 -5.28
CA THR A 121 3.84 17.56 -5.22
C THR A 121 5.26 17.66 -5.77
N LEU A 122 6.10 16.70 -5.38
CA LEU A 122 7.32 16.29 -6.03
C LEU A 122 6.98 15.07 -6.90
N PRO A 123 6.81 15.23 -8.25
CA PRO A 123 6.18 14.22 -9.07
C PRO A 123 7.12 13.08 -9.51
N ASP A 124 8.41 13.19 -9.21
CA ASP A 124 9.41 12.20 -9.57
C ASP A 124 9.26 10.90 -8.76
N ARG A 125 9.94 9.84 -9.21
CA ARG A 125 9.92 8.51 -8.62
C ARG A 125 10.33 8.52 -7.14
N GLU A 126 11.40 9.24 -6.83
CA GLU A 126 12.01 9.26 -5.49
C GLU A 126 11.06 9.79 -4.44
N HIS A 127 10.07 10.56 -4.86
CA HIS A 127 9.05 11.20 -4.02
C HIS A 127 7.64 10.62 -4.23
N THR A 128 7.52 9.50 -4.93
CA THR A 128 6.24 8.82 -5.20
C THR A 128 6.23 7.45 -4.54
N PHE A 129 5.28 7.23 -3.62
CA PHE A 129 5.20 6.06 -2.77
C PHE A 129 3.82 5.43 -2.84
N ILE A 130 3.70 4.16 -2.43
CA ILE A 130 2.44 3.44 -2.45
C ILE A 130 2.29 2.56 -1.21
N GLY A 131 1.06 2.35 -0.74
CA GLY A 131 0.82 1.54 0.44
C GLY A 131 -0.59 0.98 0.54
N GLY A 132 -0.72 -0.10 1.30
CA GLY A 132 -1.98 -0.73 1.60
C GLY A 132 -1.81 -2.02 2.40
N SER A 133 -2.93 -2.60 2.80
CA SER A 133 -2.98 -3.86 3.54
C SER A 133 -3.74 -4.95 2.79
N SER A 134 -3.48 -6.21 3.13
CA SER A 134 -4.21 -7.34 2.55
C SER A 134 -4.10 -7.36 1.02
N MET A 135 -5.20 -7.26 0.30
CA MET A 135 -5.19 -7.09 -1.16
C MET A 135 -4.55 -5.77 -1.60
N GLY A 136 -4.72 -4.67 -0.84
CA GLY A 136 -4.01 -3.42 -1.08
C GLY A 136 -2.48 -3.56 -0.87
N GLY A 137 -2.06 -4.40 0.08
CA GLY A 137 -0.65 -4.78 0.26
C GLY A 137 -0.10 -5.58 -0.92
N LEU A 138 -0.88 -6.51 -1.49
CA LEU A 138 -0.54 -7.22 -2.72
C LEU A 138 -0.40 -6.25 -3.90
N MET A 139 -1.34 -5.31 -4.05
CA MET A 139 -1.25 -4.27 -5.07
C MET A 139 -0.04 -3.36 -4.89
N SER A 140 0.36 -3.07 -3.64
CA SER A 140 1.57 -2.28 -3.35
C SER A 140 2.84 -3.05 -3.74
N LEU A 141 2.89 -4.37 -3.50
CA LEU A 141 3.97 -5.23 -4.01
C LEU A 141 4.00 -5.26 -5.55
N TYR A 142 2.85 -5.40 -6.18
CA TYR A 142 2.75 -5.36 -7.64
C TYR A 142 3.21 -4.00 -8.19
N ALA A 143 2.79 -2.90 -7.58
CA ALA A 143 3.19 -1.56 -7.99
C ALA A 143 4.71 -1.35 -7.88
N ILE A 144 5.33 -1.77 -6.77
CA ILE A 144 6.78 -1.59 -6.57
C ILE A 144 7.62 -2.48 -7.48
N THR A 145 7.07 -3.55 -8.03
CA THR A 145 7.75 -4.44 -8.99
C THR A 145 7.49 -4.04 -10.43
N ALA A 146 6.24 -4.09 -10.88
CA ALA A 146 5.87 -3.83 -12.27
C ALA A 146 6.01 -2.35 -12.67
N TYR A 147 5.85 -1.43 -11.72
CA TYR A 147 5.89 0.02 -11.96
C TYR A 147 6.98 0.72 -11.14
N ASN A 148 8.12 0.07 -10.95
CA ASN A 148 9.24 0.59 -10.16
C ASN A 148 9.83 1.91 -10.72
N LYS A 149 9.57 2.24 -11.97
CA LYS A 149 9.89 3.55 -12.58
C LYS A 149 9.03 4.69 -12.07
N VAL A 150 7.90 4.38 -11.42
CA VAL A 150 6.96 5.36 -10.88
C VAL A 150 7.04 5.43 -9.35
N PHE A 151 7.11 4.26 -8.70
CA PHE A 151 7.12 4.16 -7.24
C PHE A 151 8.48 3.72 -6.72
N SER A 152 9.00 4.42 -5.71
CA SER A 152 10.29 4.09 -5.08
C SER A 152 10.14 3.36 -3.76
N LYS A 153 9.02 3.55 -3.06
CA LYS A 153 8.81 2.97 -1.72
C LYS A 153 7.42 2.36 -1.61
N ALA A 154 7.31 1.25 -0.89
CA ALA A 154 6.04 0.57 -0.68
C ALA A 154 5.83 0.12 0.77
N ALA A 155 4.63 0.40 1.30
CA ALA A 155 4.10 -0.15 2.54
C ALA A 155 3.19 -1.34 2.21
N CYS A 156 3.64 -2.56 2.49
CA CYS A 156 2.94 -3.80 2.16
C CYS A 156 2.58 -4.54 3.46
N LEU A 157 1.44 -4.17 4.06
CA LEU A 157 1.02 -4.74 5.34
C LEU A 157 0.14 -5.96 5.12
N SER A 158 0.54 -7.10 5.71
CA SER A 158 -0.18 -8.38 5.58
C SER A 158 -0.64 -8.69 4.14
N PRO A 159 0.24 -8.56 3.13
CA PRO A 159 -0.15 -8.69 1.73
C PRO A 159 -0.69 -10.08 1.42
N SER A 160 -1.78 -10.16 0.66
CA SER A 160 -2.46 -11.40 0.28
C SER A 160 -1.69 -12.24 -0.75
N VAL A 161 -0.36 -12.39 -0.56
CA VAL A 161 0.54 -13.04 -1.52
C VAL A 161 0.24 -14.52 -1.73
N ARG A 162 -0.35 -15.19 -0.74
CA ARG A 162 -0.76 -16.60 -0.82
C ARG A 162 -1.64 -16.90 -2.04
N LEU A 163 -2.44 -15.94 -2.45
CA LEU A 163 -3.40 -16.12 -3.55
C LEU A 163 -2.73 -16.25 -4.92
N CYS A 164 -1.50 -15.74 -5.08
CA CYS A 164 -0.85 -15.64 -6.40
C CYS A 164 0.70 -15.72 -6.31
N MET A 165 1.23 -16.54 -5.40
CA MET A 165 2.68 -16.68 -5.21
C MET A 165 3.45 -17.05 -6.50
N PRO A 166 2.95 -17.97 -7.38
CA PRO A 166 3.65 -18.29 -8.61
C PRO A 166 3.81 -17.08 -9.54
N GLU A 167 2.73 -16.31 -9.73
CA GLU A 167 2.69 -15.12 -10.58
C GLU A 167 3.56 -14.01 -10.00
N LEU A 168 3.43 -13.76 -8.70
CA LEU A 168 4.23 -12.75 -8.00
C LEU A 168 5.74 -13.07 -8.05
N ARG A 169 6.11 -14.33 -7.90
CA ARG A 169 7.49 -14.80 -8.05
C ARG A 169 8.04 -14.50 -9.44
N GLN A 170 7.25 -14.78 -10.47
CA GLN A 170 7.64 -14.49 -11.85
C GLN A 170 7.75 -12.98 -12.11
N GLU A 171 6.81 -12.19 -11.56
CA GLU A 171 6.83 -10.72 -11.64
C GLU A 171 8.12 -10.16 -11.02
N ILE A 172 8.45 -10.54 -9.78
CA ILE A 172 9.67 -10.08 -9.12
C ILE A 172 10.93 -10.53 -9.90
N ALA A 173 10.95 -11.76 -10.41
CA ALA A 173 12.07 -12.26 -11.20
C ALA A 173 12.34 -11.40 -12.44
N ASN A 174 11.29 -10.94 -13.10
CA ASN A 174 11.36 -10.11 -14.30
C ASN A 174 11.51 -8.60 -14.01
N ALA A 175 11.23 -8.18 -12.78
CA ALA A 175 11.24 -6.76 -12.41
C ALA A 175 12.62 -6.12 -12.55
N ALA A 176 12.64 -4.90 -13.09
CA ALA A 176 13.80 -4.01 -13.03
C ALA A 176 13.67 -3.11 -11.80
N ILE A 177 14.34 -3.48 -10.73
CA ILE A 177 14.34 -2.72 -9.48
C ILE A 177 15.45 -1.67 -9.53
N HIS A 178 15.06 -0.40 -9.41
CA HIS A 178 16.00 0.72 -9.40
C HIS A 178 16.61 0.95 -8.00
N PRO A 179 17.80 1.54 -7.90
CA PRO A 179 18.37 1.96 -6.62
C PRO A 179 17.41 2.83 -5.81
N GLY A 180 17.51 2.76 -4.48
CA GLY A 180 16.64 3.52 -3.57
C GLY A 180 15.23 2.93 -3.38
N THR A 181 14.94 1.76 -3.98
CA THR A 181 13.68 1.05 -3.72
C THR A 181 13.66 0.53 -2.29
N ARG A 182 12.60 0.88 -1.53
CA ARG A 182 12.37 0.41 -0.16
C ARG A 182 11.00 -0.26 -0.03
N VAL A 183 10.93 -1.39 0.66
CA VAL A 183 9.68 -2.13 0.88
C VAL A 183 9.57 -2.52 2.35
N TYR A 184 8.60 -1.96 3.05
CA TYR A 184 8.17 -2.47 4.35
C TYR A 184 7.17 -3.59 4.10
N LEU A 185 7.46 -4.80 4.58
CA LEU A 185 6.62 -5.96 4.39
C LEU A 185 6.34 -6.62 5.72
N SER A 186 5.08 -6.68 6.11
CA SER A 186 4.70 -7.26 7.40
C SER A 186 3.66 -8.36 7.29
N TRP A 187 3.55 -9.14 8.37
CA TRP A 187 2.47 -10.10 8.62
C TRP A 187 2.25 -10.26 10.12
N GLY A 188 1.06 -10.66 10.51
CA GLY A 188 0.71 -10.90 11.91
C GLY A 188 0.93 -12.33 12.34
N GLU A 189 1.24 -12.54 13.63
CA GLU A 189 1.36 -13.86 14.22
C GLU A 189 0.04 -14.64 14.21
N LYS A 190 -1.09 -13.93 14.36
CA LYS A 190 -2.44 -14.49 14.54
C LYS A 190 -3.41 -14.08 13.41
N GLU A 191 -2.93 -14.05 12.17
CA GLU A 191 -3.79 -13.71 11.01
C GLU A 191 -4.81 -14.80 10.66
N SER A 192 -4.61 -16.02 11.16
CA SER A 192 -5.50 -17.14 10.93
C SER A 192 -5.38 -18.17 12.04
N ASP A 193 -6.51 -18.75 12.45
CA ASP A 193 -6.58 -19.84 13.42
C ASP A 193 -6.32 -21.23 12.79
N LYS A 194 -6.09 -21.30 11.48
CA LYS A 194 -5.79 -22.58 10.80
C LYS A 194 -4.43 -23.10 11.23
N PRO A 195 -4.33 -24.40 11.59
CA PRO A 195 -3.04 -25.01 11.91
C PRO A 195 -2.01 -24.81 10.79
N GLY A 196 -0.81 -24.34 11.14
CA GLY A 196 0.27 -24.11 10.18
C GLY A 196 0.21 -22.78 9.41
N ALA A 197 -0.85 -21.98 9.55
CA ALA A 197 -1.02 -20.73 8.82
C ALA A 197 0.14 -19.74 9.04
N LEU A 198 0.59 -19.58 10.29
CA LEU A 198 1.74 -18.72 10.61
C LEU A 198 3.00 -19.14 9.82
N GLY A 199 3.25 -20.45 9.77
CA GLY A 199 4.39 -21.00 9.02
C GLY A 199 4.28 -20.70 7.52
N GLU A 200 3.10 -20.86 6.94
CA GLU A 200 2.82 -20.57 5.53
C GLU A 200 2.99 -19.07 5.24
N TYR A 201 2.38 -18.18 6.02
CA TYR A 201 2.50 -16.74 5.84
C TYR A 201 3.93 -16.25 5.98
N THR A 202 4.64 -16.77 7.01
CA THR A 202 6.06 -16.45 7.22
C THR A 202 6.92 -16.92 6.04
N ALA A 203 6.72 -18.15 5.56
CA ALA A 203 7.48 -18.68 4.43
C ALA A 203 7.26 -17.84 3.17
N ASN A 204 6.02 -17.50 2.83
CA ASN A 204 5.67 -16.68 1.67
C ASN A 204 6.25 -15.26 1.79
N ALA A 205 6.11 -14.62 2.96
CA ALA A 205 6.64 -13.29 3.21
C ALA A 205 8.17 -13.26 3.07
N LEU A 206 8.88 -14.21 3.68
CA LEU A 206 10.34 -14.30 3.60
C LEU A 206 10.83 -14.64 2.20
N GLU A 207 10.08 -15.41 1.42
CA GLU A 207 10.40 -15.67 0.01
C GLU A 207 10.34 -14.37 -0.81
N VAL A 208 9.27 -13.59 -0.65
CA VAL A 208 9.13 -12.28 -1.31
C VAL A 208 10.27 -11.34 -0.90
N CYS A 209 10.58 -11.25 0.41
CA CYS A 209 11.67 -10.43 0.90
C CYS A 209 13.02 -10.82 0.26
N ARG A 210 13.35 -12.11 0.23
CA ARG A 210 14.60 -12.60 -0.39
C ARG A 210 14.67 -12.27 -1.87
N ALA A 211 13.56 -12.42 -2.59
CA ALA A 211 13.49 -12.11 -4.01
C ALA A 211 13.75 -10.61 -4.27
N LEU A 212 13.13 -9.73 -3.51
CA LEU A 212 13.31 -8.28 -3.61
C LEU A 212 14.72 -7.84 -3.20
N LEU A 213 15.26 -8.38 -2.10
CA LEU A 213 16.67 -8.15 -1.68
C LEU A 213 17.64 -8.58 -2.77
N GLY A 214 17.40 -9.75 -3.39
CA GLY A 214 18.22 -10.25 -4.52
C GLY A 214 18.18 -9.35 -5.75
N LYS A 215 17.18 -8.47 -5.87
CA LYS A 215 17.05 -7.45 -6.93
C LYS A 215 17.62 -6.08 -6.52
N GLY A 216 18.13 -5.94 -5.29
CA GLY A 216 18.74 -4.70 -4.80
C GLY A 216 17.79 -3.74 -4.09
N ALA A 217 16.55 -4.14 -3.78
CA ALA A 217 15.68 -3.37 -2.91
C ALA A 217 16.15 -3.46 -1.45
N ALA A 218 15.97 -2.39 -0.68
CA ALA A 218 16.00 -2.47 0.78
C ALA A 218 14.63 -2.98 1.27
N VAL A 219 14.63 -4.02 2.09
CA VAL A 219 13.38 -4.63 2.60
C VAL A 219 13.45 -4.73 4.11
N ASP A 220 12.41 -4.26 4.79
CA ASP A 220 12.21 -4.49 6.23
C ASP A 220 11.08 -5.50 6.46
N PRO A 221 11.40 -6.78 6.75
CA PRO A 221 10.40 -7.78 7.08
C PRO A 221 10.01 -7.68 8.56
N TYR A 222 8.73 -7.51 8.84
CA TYR A 222 8.23 -7.40 10.21
C TYR A 222 7.10 -8.38 10.51
N MET A 223 7.34 -9.32 11.41
CA MET A 223 6.30 -10.19 11.98
C MET A 223 5.76 -9.52 13.25
N GLN A 224 4.49 -9.11 13.23
CA GLN A 224 3.86 -8.47 14.39
C GLN A 224 3.44 -9.50 15.43
N PRO A 225 4.03 -9.51 16.64
CA PRO A 225 3.56 -10.35 17.73
C PRO A 225 2.10 -10.06 18.07
N ASP A 226 1.31 -11.10 18.32
CA ASP A 226 -0.13 -11.02 18.57
C ASP A 226 -0.95 -10.32 17.46
N GLY A 227 -0.34 -10.00 16.32
CA GLY A 227 -1.00 -9.31 15.21
C GLY A 227 -2.05 -10.18 14.52
N THR A 228 -3.24 -9.63 14.35
CA THR A 228 -4.34 -10.21 13.56
C THR A 228 -4.51 -9.46 12.26
N HIS A 229 -5.28 -10.01 11.32
CA HIS A 229 -5.53 -9.40 10.01
C HIS A 229 -6.58 -8.29 10.10
N CYS A 230 -6.22 -7.13 10.66
CA CYS A 230 -7.14 -6.01 10.85
C CYS A 230 -6.43 -4.66 10.96
N GLU A 231 -7.19 -3.58 10.73
CA GLU A 231 -6.72 -2.20 10.76
C GLU A 231 -6.13 -1.80 12.11
N ALA A 232 -6.68 -2.27 13.22
CA ALA A 232 -6.16 -1.99 14.56
C ALA A 232 -4.73 -2.53 14.78
N CYS A 233 -4.38 -3.63 14.10
CA CYS A 233 -3.02 -4.18 14.12
C CYS A 233 -2.10 -3.42 13.17
N TRP A 234 -2.58 -3.07 11.98
CA TRP A 234 -1.80 -2.28 11.01
C TRP A 234 -1.55 -0.85 11.49
N ALA A 235 -2.51 -0.21 12.17
CA ALA A 235 -2.32 1.09 12.82
C ALA A 235 -1.09 1.13 13.75
N LYS A 236 -0.86 0.06 14.52
CA LYS A 236 0.30 -0.05 15.43
C LYS A 236 1.64 -0.11 14.69
N GLN A 237 1.64 -0.44 13.40
CA GLN A 237 2.84 -0.55 12.58
C GLN A 237 3.18 0.76 11.85
N VAL A 238 2.25 1.73 11.80
CA VAL A 238 2.45 3.01 11.09
C VAL A 238 3.78 3.68 11.50
N PRO A 239 4.14 3.81 12.81
CA PRO A 239 5.40 4.43 13.19
C PRO A 239 6.63 3.72 12.61
N ALA A 240 6.71 2.40 12.75
CA ALA A 240 7.86 1.62 12.26
C ALA A 240 7.93 1.64 10.72
N CYS A 241 6.78 1.50 10.06
CA CYS A 241 6.68 1.58 8.61
C CYS A 241 7.16 2.94 8.08
N MET A 242 6.69 4.04 8.67
CA MET A 242 7.07 5.39 8.26
C MET A 242 8.54 5.69 8.56
N ASP A 243 9.07 5.25 9.73
CA ASP A 243 10.49 5.40 10.06
C ASP A 243 11.37 4.64 9.05
N PHE A 244 11.03 3.42 8.67
CA PHE A 244 11.76 2.69 7.65
C PHE A 244 11.68 3.35 6.27
N LEU A 245 10.49 3.76 5.83
CA LEU A 245 10.32 4.31 4.49
C LEU A 245 10.89 5.73 4.35
N PHE A 246 10.80 6.56 5.39
CA PHE A 246 11.09 8.00 5.33
C PHE A 246 12.14 8.47 6.33
N GLY A 247 12.44 7.71 7.37
CA GLY A 247 13.50 8.04 8.34
C GLY A 247 14.88 7.92 7.71
N GLY A 248 15.75 8.93 7.91
CA GLY A 248 17.11 8.96 7.35
C GLY A 248 18.10 7.96 7.98
N LYS A 249 17.64 6.96 8.73
CA LYS A 249 18.51 5.97 9.39
C LYS A 249 19.09 4.90 8.45
N TYR A 250 18.58 4.84 7.21
CA TYR A 250 18.92 3.79 6.23
C TYR A 250 19.56 4.37 4.96
N GLU A 251 20.02 5.61 5.00
CA GLU A 251 20.80 6.25 3.94
C GLU A 251 22.30 5.93 4.03
#